data_bb1764b4b9ec37519267a787f995a7d2
#
_entry.id   bb1764b4b9ec37519267a787f995a7d2
#
_cell.length_a   1.000
_cell.length_b   1.000
_cell.length_c   1.000
_cell.angle_alpha   90.00
_cell.angle_beta   90.00
_cell.angle_gamma   90.00
#
_symmetry.space_group_name_H-M   'P 1'
#
loop_
_entity.id
_entity.type
_entity.pdbx_description
1 polymer ?
#
loop_
_entity_poly.entity_id
_entity_poly.type
_entity_poly.pdbx_seq_one_letter_code
_entity_poly.pdbx_strand_id
1 'polypeptide(L)'
;MKLYSHPISGHVHRVRLFLSLLGLEHEVVHVDIRKGENKAPAFLALNSFGQLPVLDDGGVVVSDSNAILVYLAKREGRTDWLPEDAAGAAAVQRWLSVAVSIHI
;
A
#
# COMPACT_ATOMS: atom_id res chain seq x y z
N MET A 1 -10.18 -7.89 -3.75
CA MET A 1 -8.96 -7.11 -3.42
C MET A 1 -8.09 -7.94 -2.48
N LYS A 2 -6.83 -8.09 -2.79
CA LYS A 2 -5.88 -8.85 -1.98
C LYS A 2 -4.74 -7.94 -1.56
N LEU A 3 -4.40 -7.98 -0.26
CA LEU A 3 -3.26 -7.28 0.29
C LEU A 3 -2.20 -8.31 0.70
N TYR A 4 -1.06 -8.30 0.02
CA TYR A 4 0.09 -9.12 0.39
C TYR A 4 0.83 -8.43 1.53
N SER A 5 1.01 -9.13 2.63
CA SER A 5 1.43 -8.52 3.88
C SER A 5 2.41 -9.37 4.67
N HIS A 6 3.12 -8.68 5.57
CA HIS A 6 3.94 -9.30 6.61
C HIS A 6 3.59 -8.61 7.93
N PRO A 7 3.30 -9.34 9.01
CA PRO A 7 2.75 -8.75 10.24
C PRO A 7 3.65 -7.74 10.95
N ILE A 8 4.96 -7.78 10.72
CA ILE A 8 5.91 -6.88 11.40
C ILE A 8 6.12 -5.57 10.63
N SER A 9 5.66 -5.47 9.39
CA SER A 9 5.88 -4.29 8.57
C SER A 9 4.97 -3.13 8.96
N GLY A 10 5.57 -1.99 9.34
CA GLY A 10 4.84 -0.76 9.60
C GLY A 10 4.18 -0.19 8.35
N HIS A 11 4.79 -0.38 7.18
CA HIS A 11 4.22 0.05 5.90
C HIS A 11 2.94 -0.73 5.56
N VAL A 12 2.92 -2.03 5.84
CA VAL A 12 1.72 -2.86 5.70
C VAL A 12 0.63 -2.39 6.64
N HIS A 13 0.99 -2.08 7.90
CA HIS A 13 0.04 -1.61 8.89
C HIS A 13 -0.67 -0.33 8.46
N ARG A 14 0.05 0.62 7.87
CA ARG A 14 -0.54 1.86 7.35
C ARG A 14 -1.61 1.58 6.30
N VAL A 15 -1.35 0.67 5.38
CA VAL A 15 -2.29 0.29 4.33
C VAL A 15 -3.52 -0.41 4.93
N ARG A 16 -3.31 -1.33 5.87
CA ARG A 16 -4.41 -2.03 6.54
C ARG A 16 -5.31 -1.07 7.31
N LEU A 17 -4.72 -0.11 8.01
CA LEU A 17 -5.46 0.92 8.72
C LEU A 17 -6.32 1.73 7.74
N PHE A 18 -5.76 2.15 6.63
CA PHE A 18 -6.47 2.94 5.63
C PHE A 18 -7.63 2.16 5.00
N LEU A 19 -7.41 0.89 4.66
CA LEU A 19 -8.48 0.01 4.17
C LEU A 19 -9.63 -0.09 5.18
N SER A 20 -9.29 -0.21 6.46
CA SER A 20 -10.28 -0.26 7.53
C SER A 20 -11.08 1.05 7.65
N LEU A 21 -10.39 2.19 7.58
CA LEU A 21 -11.03 3.51 7.64
C LEU A 21 -11.96 3.76 6.45
N LEU A 22 -11.63 3.21 5.28
CA LEU A 22 -12.47 3.29 4.10
C LEU A 22 -13.61 2.27 4.09
N GLY A 23 -13.59 1.32 5.02
CA GLY A 23 -14.58 0.24 5.07
C GLY A 23 -14.50 -0.74 3.92
N LEU A 24 -13.32 -0.93 3.34
CA LEU A 24 -13.10 -1.79 2.19
C LEU A 24 -12.78 -3.23 2.63
N GLU A 25 -13.57 -4.18 2.15
CA GLU A 25 -13.30 -5.59 2.34
C GLU A 25 -12.11 -6.02 1.49
N HIS A 26 -11.22 -6.82 2.08
CA HIS A 26 -10.05 -7.32 1.39
C HIS A 26 -9.56 -8.61 2.05
N GLU A 27 -8.88 -9.42 1.25
CA GLU A 27 -8.19 -10.61 1.72
C GLU A 27 -6.74 -10.24 2.04
N VAL A 28 -6.24 -10.70 3.19
CA VAL A 28 -4.83 -10.54 3.57
C VAL A 28 -4.09 -11.83 3.24
N VAL A 29 -3.05 -11.72 2.42
CA VAL A 29 -2.20 -12.84 2.04
C VAL A 29 -0.85 -12.68 2.72
N HIS A 30 -0.52 -13.57 3.64
CA HIS A 30 0.76 -13.52 4.33
C HIS A 30 1.90 -14.01 3.43
N VAL A 31 2.96 -13.20 3.39
CA VAL A 31 4.20 -13.54 2.69
C VAL A 31 5.28 -13.67 3.74
N ASP A 32 5.84 -14.87 3.88
CA ASP A 32 6.85 -15.13 4.91
C ASP A 32 8.24 -14.72 4.41
N ILE A 33 8.70 -13.56 4.87
CA ILE A 33 10.00 -13.01 4.49
C ILE A 33 11.14 -13.90 5.00
N ARG A 34 10.95 -14.52 6.18
CA ARG A 34 11.98 -15.41 6.77
C ARG A 34 12.23 -16.62 5.91
N LYS A 35 11.18 -17.13 5.24
CA LYS A 35 11.27 -18.28 4.33
C LYS A 35 11.63 -17.87 2.90
N GLY A 36 11.80 -16.57 2.65
CA GLY A 36 12.12 -16.07 1.33
C GLY A 36 10.95 -16.06 0.36
N GLU A 37 9.72 -16.11 0.84
CA GLU A 37 8.52 -16.12 -0.02
C GLU A 37 8.40 -14.85 -0.85
N ASN A 38 8.91 -13.72 -0.35
CA ASN A 38 8.95 -12.46 -1.08
C ASN A 38 9.95 -12.48 -2.26
N LYS A 39 10.82 -13.48 -2.32
CA LYS A 39 11.76 -13.71 -3.43
C LYS A 39 11.32 -14.84 -4.36
N ALA A 40 10.20 -15.51 -4.04
CA ALA A 40 9.66 -16.56 -4.89
C ALA A 40 9.21 -15.98 -6.25
N PRO A 41 9.35 -16.75 -7.35
CA PRO A 41 8.98 -16.26 -8.69
C PRO A 41 7.55 -15.74 -8.78
N ALA A 42 6.60 -16.39 -8.13
CA ALA A 42 5.20 -15.96 -8.15
C ALA A 42 5.03 -14.57 -7.52
N PHE A 43 5.73 -14.26 -6.44
CA PHE A 43 5.66 -12.95 -5.82
C PHE A 43 6.43 -11.90 -6.62
N LEU A 44 7.61 -12.26 -7.15
CA LEU A 44 8.40 -11.34 -7.97
C LEU A 44 7.68 -10.94 -9.27
N ALA A 45 6.76 -11.78 -9.75
CA ALA A 45 5.89 -11.43 -10.86
C ALA A 45 4.92 -10.30 -10.49
N LEU A 46 4.52 -10.20 -9.21
CA LEU A 46 3.67 -9.11 -8.71
C LEU A 46 4.48 -7.86 -8.42
N ASN A 47 5.66 -8.01 -7.82
CA ASN A 47 6.56 -6.92 -7.50
C ASN A 47 8.01 -7.39 -7.64
N SER A 48 8.69 -6.95 -8.68
CA SER A 48 10.06 -7.37 -8.99
C SER A 48 11.08 -7.01 -7.92
N PHE A 49 10.79 -6.03 -7.07
CA PHE A 49 11.66 -5.65 -5.94
C PHE A 49 11.50 -6.57 -4.73
N GLY A 50 10.52 -7.45 -4.72
CA GLY A 50 10.30 -8.36 -3.60
C GLY A 50 9.91 -7.69 -2.29
N GLN A 51 9.35 -6.48 -2.36
CA GLN A 51 8.96 -5.70 -1.19
C GLN A 51 7.47 -5.78 -0.91
N LEU A 52 7.10 -5.60 0.34
CA LEU A 52 5.73 -5.52 0.83
C LEU A 52 5.45 -4.10 1.35
N PRO A 53 4.21 -3.62 1.30
CA PRO A 53 3.00 -4.30 0.84
C PRO A 53 2.81 -4.28 -0.68
N VAL A 54 1.95 -5.18 -1.17
CA VAL A 54 1.46 -5.17 -2.56
C VAL A 54 -0.04 -5.34 -2.51
N LEU A 55 -0.77 -4.50 -3.24
CA LEU A 55 -2.22 -4.60 -3.39
C LEU A 55 -2.54 -5.13 -4.78
N ASP A 56 -3.39 -6.15 -4.84
CA ASP A 56 -3.96 -6.65 -6.10
C ASP A 56 -5.46 -6.38 -6.08
N ASP A 57 -5.89 -5.43 -6.88
CA ASP A 57 -7.29 -5.04 -7.00
C ASP A 57 -7.82 -5.47 -8.37
N GLY A 58 -8.30 -6.71 -8.44
CA GLY A 58 -8.88 -7.25 -9.66
C GLY A 58 -7.94 -7.24 -10.87
N GLY A 59 -6.65 -7.45 -10.65
CA GLY A 59 -5.63 -7.42 -11.69
C GLY A 59 -4.84 -6.12 -11.77
N VAL A 60 -5.31 -5.05 -11.12
CA VAL A 60 -4.50 -3.83 -10.97
C VAL A 60 -3.59 -4.03 -9.77
N VAL A 61 -2.29 -4.17 -10.02
CA VAL A 61 -1.29 -4.45 -8.98
C VAL A 61 -0.55 -3.16 -8.65
N VAL A 62 -0.59 -2.77 -7.38
CA VAL A 62 0.06 -1.55 -6.88
C VAL A 62 1.03 -1.94 -5.77
N SER A 63 2.28 -1.57 -5.92
CA SER A 63 3.31 -1.73 -4.90
C SER A 63 3.70 -0.38 -4.32
N ASP A 64 4.39 -0.41 -3.17
CA ASP A 64 4.73 0.76 -2.36
C ASP A 64 3.53 1.27 -1.54
N SER A 65 3.73 1.40 -0.23
CA SER A 65 2.64 1.77 0.67
C SER A 65 2.02 3.13 0.32
N ASN A 66 2.82 4.11 -0.03
CA ASN A 66 2.31 5.45 -0.40
C ASN A 66 1.49 5.40 -1.69
N ALA A 67 1.97 4.65 -2.69
CA ALA A 67 1.24 4.47 -3.94
C ALA A 67 -0.10 3.78 -3.72
N ILE A 68 -0.14 2.80 -2.83
CA ILE A 68 -1.38 2.10 -2.47
C ILE A 68 -2.37 3.07 -1.80
N LEU A 69 -1.90 3.92 -0.88
CA LEU A 69 -2.76 4.91 -0.23
C LEU A 69 -3.35 5.88 -1.23
N VAL A 70 -2.54 6.38 -2.16
CA VAL A 70 -2.99 7.28 -3.23
C VAL A 70 -4.00 6.58 -4.15
N TYR A 71 -3.69 5.34 -4.55
CA TYR A 71 -4.59 4.55 -5.39
C TYR A 71 -5.97 4.38 -4.74
N LEU A 72 -5.99 3.99 -3.47
CA LEU A 72 -7.24 3.77 -2.75
C LEU A 72 -8.05 5.05 -2.57
N ALA A 73 -7.39 6.16 -2.24
CA ALA A 73 -8.06 7.44 -2.10
C ALA A 73 -8.71 7.89 -3.42
N LYS A 74 -8.00 7.73 -4.53
CA LYS A 74 -8.51 8.07 -5.87
C LYS A 74 -9.65 7.15 -6.28
N ARG A 75 -9.48 5.84 -6.07
CA ARG A 75 -10.50 4.84 -6.41
C ARG A 75 -11.83 5.12 -5.69
N GLU A 76 -11.75 5.53 -4.42
CA GLU A 76 -12.94 5.80 -3.59
C GLU A 76 -13.43 7.25 -3.68
N GLY A 77 -12.78 8.08 -4.47
CA GLY A 77 -13.16 9.49 -4.63
C GLY A 77 -13.00 10.31 -3.36
N ARG A 78 -12.08 9.96 -2.49
CA ARG A 78 -11.87 10.60 -1.20
C ARG A 78 -11.00 11.84 -1.33
N THR A 79 -11.62 12.94 -1.77
CA THR A 79 -10.93 14.25 -1.90
C THR A 79 -10.62 14.90 -0.56
N ASP A 80 -11.26 14.44 0.51
CA ASP A 80 -10.93 14.82 1.88
C ASP A 80 -9.58 14.26 2.34
N TRP A 81 -9.18 13.09 1.80
CA TRP A 81 -7.88 12.47 2.08
C TRP A 81 -6.81 12.84 1.07
N LEU A 82 -7.21 13.02 -0.20
CA LEU A 82 -6.33 13.39 -1.29
C LEU A 82 -7.00 14.48 -2.12
N PRO A 83 -6.75 15.76 -1.81
CA PRO A 83 -7.32 16.87 -2.56
C PRO A 83 -6.91 16.84 -4.03
N GLU A 84 -7.82 17.32 -4.91
CA GLU A 84 -7.55 17.38 -6.35
C GLU A 84 -6.73 18.59 -6.76
N ASP A 85 -6.76 19.66 -5.95
CA ASP A 85 -5.99 20.86 -6.23
C ASP A 85 -4.49 20.64 -6.05
N ALA A 86 -3.68 21.39 -6.77
CA ALA A 86 -2.24 21.20 -6.79
C ALA A 86 -1.59 21.40 -5.40
N ALA A 87 -1.99 22.43 -4.68
CA ALA A 87 -1.42 22.73 -3.36
C ALA A 87 -1.78 21.65 -2.33
N GLY A 88 -3.04 21.20 -2.32
CA GLY A 88 -3.48 20.15 -1.40
C GLY A 88 -2.83 18.81 -1.70
N ALA A 89 -2.72 18.44 -2.97
CA ALA A 89 -2.04 17.22 -3.38
C ALA A 89 -0.57 17.24 -2.99
N ALA A 90 0.11 18.37 -3.16
CA ALA A 90 1.52 18.52 -2.77
C ALA A 90 1.70 18.40 -1.26
N ALA A 91 0.79 18.96 -0.46
CA ALA A 91 0.84 18.86 0.99
C ALA A 91 0.70 17.40 1.46
N VAL A 92 -0.22 16.65 0.88
CA VAL A 92 -0.39 15.22 1.18
C VAL A 92 0.86 14.44 0.79
N GLN A 93 1.40 14.67 -0.40
CA GLN A 93 2.61 13.99 -0.86
C GLN A 93 3.80 14.27 0.07
N ARG A 94 3.92 15.50 0.55
CA ARG A 94 4.97 15.86 1.49
C ARG A 94 4.88 15.03 2.78
N TRP A 95 3.68 14.88 3.34
CA TRP A 95 3.47 14.06 4.53
C TRP A 95 3.78 12.59 4.29
N LEU A 96 3.40 12.05 3.15
CA LEU A 96 3.71 10.67 2.77
C LEU A 96 5.22 10.47 2.67
N SER A 97 5.94 11.41 2.09
CA SER A 97 7.40 11.35 1.96
C SER A 97 8.09 11.40 3.32
N VAL A 98 7.63 12.29 4.21
CA VAL A 98 8.15 12.39 5.58
C VAL A 98 7.90 11.08 6.34
N ALA A 99 6.70 10.52 6.23
CA ALA A 99 6.36 9.27 6.93
C ALA A 99 7.28 8.12 6.54
N VAL A 100 7.67 8.01 5.28
CA VAL A 100 8.61 6.99 4.80
C VAL A 100 10.03 7.26 5.32
N SER A 101 10.47 8.52 5.30
CA SER A 101 11.86 8.87 5.67
C SER A 101 12.15 8.71 7.17
N ILE A 102 11.14 8.86 8.02
CA ILE A 102 11.29 8.69 9.48
C ILE A 102 10.85 7.31 9.98
N HIS A 103 10.30 6.50 9.10
CA HIS A 103 9.79 5.17 9.42
C HIS A 103 10.88 4.14 9.19
N ILE A 104 11.68 3.93 10.17
CA ILE A 104 12.84 3.06 10.06
C ILE A 104 12.55 1.70 10.71
#